data_c909623d8224b2acae3d9c2f4144ab20
#
_entry.id   c909623d8224b2acae3d9c2f4144ab20
#
_cell.length_a   1.000
_cell.length_b   1.000
_cell.length_c   1.000
_cell.angle_alpha   90.00
_cell.angle_beta   90.00
_cell.angle_gamma   90.00
#
_symmetry.space_group_name_H-M   'P 1'
#
loop_
_entity.id
_entity.type
_entity.pdbx_description
1 polymer ?
#
loop_
_entity_poly.entity_id
_entity_poly.type
_entity_poly.pdbx_seq_one_letter_code
_entity_poly.pdbx_strand_id
1 'polypeptide(L)'
;MPYVLYGIILIALIILVRNIRIVPQAQAYVITRLGAYKTTWGVGLHLKIPFIEAVAKRLSLKEQVADFPPQPVITKDNVTMQIDTVVYYQITDPKLYTYGIEQPILAIENLSATTLRNLIGDLELDQCLTSRDIVNTKMRQILDEATAPWGIKVNRVELKNILPPKEIQSAMEKQMKAERERREAILRAEGEKRSAILTAEGEKESAILRADAKKQEQILEAQGRAEAILTVQRATAEGIRLINESLPSDAVIKLKSLEAFAAAADGRATKIIIPSEIQGAAALAAGLVESAKGDAPNA
;
A
#
# COMPACT_ATOMS: atom_id res chain seq x y z
N MET A 1 -26.93 -85.09 -10.95
CA MET A 1 -27.46 -84.01 -11.73
C MET A 1 -27.56 -82.66 -10.97
N PRO A 2 -27.97 -82.52 -9.66
CA PRO A 2 -28.09 -81.26 -9.01
C PRO A 2 -26.79 -80.44 -8.88
N TYR A 3 -25.63 -81.16 -8.61
CA TYR A 3 -24.32 -80.46 -8.46
C TYR A 3 -23.80 -79.77 -9.71
N VAL A 4 -24.11 -80.29 -10.91
CA VAL A 4 -23.75 -79.66 -12.16
C VAL A 4 -24.55 -78.36 -12.37
N LEU A 5 -25.84 -78.32 -12.01
CA LEU A 5 -26.68 -77.15 -12.06
C LEU A 5 -26.18 -76.06 -11.09
N TYR A 6 -25.82 -76.39 -9.86
CA TYR A 6 -25.23 -75.49 -8.89
C TYR A 6 -23.89 -74.91 -9.38
N GLY A 7 -23.05 -75.70 -10.03
CA GLY A 7 -21.80 -75.24 -10.64
C GLY A 7 -22.02 -74.22 -11.73
N ILE A 8 -22.99 -74.43 -12.62
CA ILE A 8 -23.33 -73.49 -13.70
C ILE A 8 -23.87 -72.19 -13.12
N ILE A 9 -24.78 -72.25 -12.12
CA ILE A 9 -25.31 -71.03 -11.46
C ILE A 9 -24.21 -70.27 -10.75
N LEU A 10 -23.26 -70.90 -10.08
CA LEU A 10 -22.12 -70.29 -9.43
C LEU A 10 -21.22 -69.57 -10.43
N ILE A 11 -20.92 -70.23 -11.54
CA ILE A 11 -20.12 -69.65 -12.64
C ILE A 11 -20.82 -68.43 -13.24
N ALA A 12 -22.12 -68.55 -13.50
CA ALA A 12 -22.91 -67.42 -14.01
C ALA A 12 -22.94 -66.24 -13.03
N LEU A 13 -23.05 -66.49 -11.73
CA LEU A 13 -23.03 -65.46 -10.68
C LEU A 13 -21.61 -64.77 -10.63
N ILE A 14 -20.54 -65.57 -10.69
CA ILE A 14 -19.16 -65.03 -10.70
C ILE A 14 -18.94 -64.15 -11.94
N ILE A 15 -19.42 -64.57 -13.10
CA ILE A 15 -19.33 -63.77 -14.35
C ILE A 15 -20.12 -62.47 -14.20
N LEU A 16 -21.32 -62.53 -13.64
CA LEU A 16 -22.17 -61.35 -13.45
C LEU A 16 -21.48 -60.34 -12.51
N VAL A 17 -21.02 -60.81 -11.36
CA VAL A 17 -20.35 -59.92 -10.37
C VAL A 17 -19.08 -59.28 -10.96
N ARG A 18 -18.30 -60.07 -11.75
CA ARG A 18 -17.05 -59.58 -12.39
C ARG A 18 -17.29 -58.51 -13.48
N ASN A 19 -18.47 -58.43 -14.03
CA ASN A 19 -18.84 -57.50 -15.08
C ASN A 19 -19.51 -56.20 -14.56
N ILE A 20 -19.78 -56.11 -13.26
CA ILE A 20 -20.19 -54.89 -12.63
C ILE A 20 -18.98 -53.93 -12.59
N ARG A 21 -19.14 -52.73 -13.11
CA ARG A 21 -18.13 -51.64 -13.09
C ARG A 21 -18.75 -50.38 -12.50
N ILE A 22 -17.99 -49.82 -11.53
CA ILE A 22 -18.32 -48.53 -10.93
C ILE A 22 -17.44 -47.49 -11.59
N VAL A 23 -18.04 -46.44 -12.17
CA VAL A 23 -17.31 -45.29 -12.71
C VAL A 23 -17.24 -44.24 -11.64
N PRO A 24 -16.03 -43.85 -11.18
CA PRO A 24 -15.83 -42.80 -10.19
C PRO A 24 -16.26 -41.45 -10.72
N GLN A 25 -16.44 -40.50 -9.80
CA GLN A 25 -16.76 -39.12 -10.14
C GLN A 25 -15.63 -38.48 -10.99
N ALA A 26 -16.02 -37.62 -11.94
CA ALA A 26 -15.13 -36.97 -12.90
C ALA A 26 -14.32 -37.93 -13.78
N GLN A 27 -14.85 -39.14 -14.04
CA GLN A 27 -14.33 -40.08 -15.04
C GLN A 27 -15.44 -40.47 -16.03
N ALA A 28 -15.01 -40.83 -17.23
CA ALA A 28 -15.89 -41.42 -18.25
C ALA A 28 -15.20 -42.64 -18.87
N TYR A 29 -15.98 -43.70 -19.13
CA TYR A 29 -15.49 -44.90 -19.81
C TYR A 29 -16.14 -45.03 -21.17
N VAL A 30 -15.33 -45.10 -22.20
CA VAL A 30 -15.79 -45.34 -23.58
C VAL A 30 -15.94 -46.85 -23.81
N ILE A 31 -17.14 -47.30 -24.17
CA ILE A 31 -17.47 -48.71 -24.33
C ILE A 31 -17.65 -49.02 -25.82
N THR A 32 -16.95 -50.07 -26.22
CA THR A 32 -17.08 -50.69 -27.55
C THR A 32 -17.82 -52.01 -27.45
N ARG A 33 -18.61 -52.28 -28.51
CA ARG A 33 -19.27 -53.56 -28.71
C ARG A 33 -18.78 -54.14 -30.05
N LEU A 34 -18.08 -55.27 -30.01
CA LEU A 34 -17.48 -55.93 -31.17
C LEU A 34 -16.65 -54.97 -32.04
N GLY A 35 -15.88 -54.04 -31.38
CA GLY A 35 -15.04 -53.05 -32.06
C GLY A 35 -15.73 -51.72 -32.41
N ALA A 36 -17.06 -51.66 -32.47
CA ALA A 36 -17.77 -50.44 -32.71
C ALA A 36 -18.09 -49.67 -31.44
N TYR A 37 -18.09 -48.32 -31.51
CA TYR A 37 -18.54 -47.47 -30.37
C TYR A 37 -20.01 -47.80 -30.04
N LYS A 38 -20.29 -48.04 -28.76
CA LYS A 38 -21.64 -48.25 -28.27
C LYS A 38 -22.16 -47.05 -27.49
N THR A 39 -21.45 -46.71 -26.40
CA THR A 39 -21.89 -45.64 -25.49
C THR A 39 -20.72 -45.20 -24.61
N THR A 40 -20.86 -44.02 -23.99
CA THR A 40 -19.97 -43.52 -22.95
C THR A 40 -20.65 -43.65 -21.60
N TRP A 41 -20.00 -44.32 -20.67
CA TRP A 41 -20.49 -44.45 -19.28
C TRP A 41 -20.04 -43.23 -18.47
N GLY A 42 -21.02 -42.54 -17.90
CA GLY A 42 -20.82 -41.53 -16.89
C GLY A 42 -20.66 -42.15 -15.50
N VAL A 43 -20.70 -41.31 -14.48
CA VAL A 43 -20.58 -41.69 -13.06
C VAL A 43 -21.72 -42.66 -12.66
N GLY A 44 -21.37 -43.67 -11.89
CA GLY A 44 -22.33 -44.63 -11.35
C GLY A 44 -22.00 -46.08 -11.62
N LEU A 45 -22.98 -46.95 -11.37
CA LEU A 45 -22.84 -48.40 -11.54
C LEU A 45 -23.35 -48.79 -12.94
N HIS A 46 -22.49 -49.51 -13.66
CA HIS A 46 -22.77 -49.98 -15.00
C HIS A 46 -22.46 -51.51 -15.11
N LEU A 47 -23.24 -52.18 -15.93
CA LEU A 47 -23.09 -53.59 -16.22
C LEU A 47 -22.55 -53.77 -17.64
N LYS A 48 -21.43 -54.47 -17.76
CA LYS A 48 -20.77 -54.83 -19.00
C LYS A 48 -21.22 -56.20 -19.47
N ILE A 49 -21.60 -56.34 -20.75
CA ILE A 49 -21.88 -57.68 -21.34
C ILE A 49 -20.52 -58.37 -21.57
N PRO A 50 -20.30 -59.54 -20.89
CA PRO A 50 -19.06 -60.28 -21.07
C PRO A 50 -18.87 -60.73 -22.52
N PHE A 51 -17.63 -60.79 -22.96
CA PHE A 51 -17.17 -61.22 -24.31
C PHE A 51 -17.56 -60.26 -25.45
N ILE A 52 -18.67 -59.53 -25.37
CA ILE A 52 -19.18 -58.65 -26.43
C ILE A 52 -18.77 -57.19 -26.23
N GLU A 53 -18.72 -56.73 -24.99
CA GLU A 53 -18.40 -55.35 -24.67
C GLU A 53 -17.02 -55.22 -24.05
N ALA A 54 -16.27 -54.21 -24.48
CA ALA A 54 -14.96 -53.86 -23.94
C ALA A 54 -14.89 -52.39 -23.56
N VAL A 55 -14.10 -52.06 -22.53
CA VAL A 55 -13.76 -50.68 -22.19
C VAL A 55 -12.59 -50.29 -23.10
N ALA A 56 -12.84 -49.42 -24.09
CA ALA A 56 -11.82 -48.94 -25.02
C ALA A 56 -10.85 -47.96 -24.33
N LYS A 57 -11.37 -47.00 -23.59
CA LYS A 57 -10.55 -45.99 -22.90
C LYS A 57 -11.23 -45.50 -21.62
N ARG A 58 -10.42 -45.24 -20.62
CA ARG A 58 -10.86 -44.57 -19.38
C ARG A 58 -10.27 -43.17 -19.38
N LEU A 59 -11.11 -42.18 -19.21
CA LEU A 59 -10.74 -40.78 -19.34
C LEU A 59 -11.09 -40.02 -18.07
N SER A 60 -10.21 -39.12 -17.68
CA SER A 60 -10.48 -38.15 -16.63
C SER A 60 -11.14 -36.93 -17.26
N LEU A 61 -12.26 -36.50 -16.72
CA LEU A 61 -12.95 -35.26 -17.11
C LEU A 61 -12.49 -34.06 -16.31
N LYS A 62 -11.53 -34.25 -15.42
CA LYS A 62 -10.88 -33.14 -14.71
C LYS A 62 -9.99 -32.35 -15.65
N GLU A 63 -9.77 -31.10 -15.31
CA GLU A 63 -8.76 -30.28 -15.99
C GLU A 63 -7.38 -30.97 -15.87
N GLN A 64 -6.67 -31.01 -16.99
CA GLN A 64 -5.35 -31.61 -17.12
C GLN A 64 -4.39 -30.55 -17.62
N VAL A 65 -3.11 -30.72 -17.30
CA VAL A 65 -2.02 -29.83 -17.68
C VAL A 65 -1.08 -30.57 -18.60
N ALA A 66 -0.81 -29.98 -19.77
CA ALA A 66 0.25 -30.43 -20.65
C ALA A 66 1.36 -29.39 -20.66
N ASP A 67 2.55 -29.77 -20.23
CA ASP A 67 3.77 -28.96 -20.26
C ASP A 67 4.58 -29.36 -21.49
N PHE A 68 4.75 -28.44 -22.42
CA PHE A 68 5.45 -28.70 -23.68
C PHE A 68 6.88 -28.17 -23.63
N PRO A 69 7.83 -28.89 -24.22
CA PRO A 69 9.24 -28.50 -24.23
C PRO A 69 9.44 -27.16 -24.95
N PRO A 70 10.59 -26.48 -24.68
CA PRO A 70 10.92 -25.22 -25.32
C PRO A 70 10.95 -25.35 -26.84
N GLN A 71 10.22 -24.46 -27.52
CA GLN A 71 10.14 -24.40 -28.97
C GLN A 71 10.96 -23.21 -29.50
N PRO A 72 11.83 -23.43 -30.50
CA PRO A 72 12.54 -22.33 -31.14
C PRO A 72 11.59 -21.51 -32.03
N VAL A 73 11.55 -20.21 -31.78
CA VAL A 73 10.75 -19.23 -32.52
C VAL A 73 11.61 -18.04 -32.93
N ILE A 74 11.23 -17.36 -34.01
CA ILE A 74 11.93 -16.18 -34.50
C ILE A 74 10.95 -15.01 -34.46
N THR A 75 11.37 -13.92 -33.88
CA THR A 75 10.57 -12.68 -33.79
C THR A 75 10.68 -11.87 -35.08
N LYS A 76 9.83 -10.84 -35.19
CA LYS A 76 9.83 -9.93 -36.36
C LYS A 76 11.16 -9.20 -36.55
N ASP A 77 11.87 -8.90 -35.45
CA ASP A 77 13.21 -8.29 -35.44
C ASP A 77 14.35 -9.32 -35.58
N ASN A 78 14.01 -10.54 -36.03
CA ASN A 78 14.94 -11.62 -36.39
C ASN A 78 15.76 -12.17 -35.19
N VAL A 79 15.20 -12.11 -34.00
CA VAL A 79 15.81 -12.73 -32.80
C VAL A 79 15.26 -14.13 -32.61
N THR A 80 16.13 -15.15 -32.59
CA THR A 80 15.75 -16.53 -32.28
C THR A 80 15.66 -16.70 -30.75
N MET A 81 14.52 -17.13 -30.24
CA MET A 81 14.33 -17.41 -28.82
C MET A 81 13.70 -18.77 -28.59
N GLN A 82 13.77 -19.27 -27.37
CA GLN A 82 13.10 -20.50 -26.94
C GLN A 82 11.96 -20.15 -25.99
N ILE A 83 10.78 -20.70 -26.25
CA ILE A 83 9.59 -20.44 -25.44
C ILE A 83 8.95 -21.77 -25.05
N ASP A 84 8.73 -21.95 -23.74
CA ASP A 84 7.98 -23.07 -23.18
C ASP A 84 6.50 -22.68 -23.08
N THR A 85 5.63 -23.65 -23.35
CA THR A 85 4.20 -23.44 -23.29
C THR A 85 3.53 -24.48 -22.40
N VAL A 86 2.62 -24.01 -21.57
CA VAL A 86 1.77 -24.85 -20.71
C VAL A 86 0.32 -24.67 -21.13
N VAL A 87 -0.34 -25.79 -21.43
CA VAL A 87 -1.74 -25.81 -21.86
C VAL A 87 -2.60 -26.51 -20.83
N TYR A 88 -3.62 -25.80 -20.33
CA TYR A 88 -4.65 -26.33 -19.43
C TYR A 88 -5.87 -26.69 -20.28
N TYR A 89 -6.21 -27.97 -20.28
CA TYR A 89 -7.30 -28.50 -21.09
C TYR A 89 -8.19 -29.47 -20.31
N GLN A 90 -9.41 -29.63 -20.79
CA GLN A 90 -10.39 -30.56 -20.25
C GLN A 90 -11.05 -31.35 -21.37
N ILE A 91 -11.30 -32.62 -21.12
CA ILE A 91 -12.02 -33.47 -22.05
C ILE A 91 -13.53 -33.23 -21.85
N THR A 92 -14.17 -32.68 -22.89
CA THR A 92 -15.62 -32.41 -22.92
C THR A 92 -16.41 -33.55 -23.53
N ASP A 93 -15.90 -34.16 -24.60
CA ASP A 93 -16.53 -35.32 -25.25
C ASP A 93 -15.56 -36.52 -25.29
N PRO A 94 -15.78 -37.54 -24.43
CA PRO A 94 -14.96 -38.73 -24.41
C PRO A 94 -14.96 -39.55 -25.70
N LYS A 95 -16.04 -39.51 -26.50
CA LYS A 95 -16.15 -40.22 -27.80
C LYS A 95 -15.23 -39.55 -28.83
N LEU A 96 -15.34 -38.22 -28.98
CA LEU A 96 -14.51 -37.46 -29.92
C LEU A 96 -13.04 -37.56 -29.55
N TYR A 97 -12.70 -37.48 -28.22
CA TYR A 97 -11.34 -37.65 -27.74
C TYR A 97 -10.73 -39.01 -28.06
N THR A 98 -11.56 -40.06 -28.08
CA THR A 98 -11.08 -41.44 -28.29
C THR A 98 -10.93 -41.79 -29.74
N TYR A 99 -11.83 -41.26 -30.63
CA TYR A 99 -11.93 -41.65 -32.03
C TYR A 99 -11.71 -40.51 -33.01
N GLY A 100 -11.70 -39.26 -32.57
CA GLY A 100 -11.50 -38.10 -33.45
C GLY A 100 -10.06 -37.90 -33.86
N ILE A 101 -9.11 -38.27 -33.00
CA ILE A 101 -7.67 -38.16 -33.28
C ILE A 101 -6.90 -39.25 -32.52
N GLU A 102 -5.83 -39.76 -33.14
CA GLU A 102 -5.05 -40.87 -32.57
C GLU A 102 -4.23 -40.43 -31.34
N GLN A 103 -3.51 -39.32 -31.44
CA GLN A 103 -2.63 -38.80 -30.41
C GLN A 103 -2.98 -37.33 -30.08
N PRO A 104 -4.03 -37.09 -29.27
CA PRO A 104 -4.54 -35.74 -29.04
C PRO A 104 -3.50 -34.80 -28.42
N ILE A 105 -2.69 -35.29 -27.48
CA ILE A 105 -1.68 -34.47 -26.78
C ILE A 105 -0.56 -34.05 -27.74
N LEU A 106 -0.05 -34.96 -28.54
CA LEU A 106 0.97 -34.64 -29.56
C LEU A 106 0.42 -33.67 -30.63
N ALA A 107 -0.86 -33.80 -30.96
CA ALA A 107 -1.51 -32.86 -31.91
C ALA A 107 -1.63 -31.45 -31.31
N ILE A 108 -1.98 -31.33 -30.02
CA ILE A 108 -2.01 -30.04 -29.31
C ILE A 108 -0.60 -29.45 -29.21
N GLU A 109 0.43 -30.26 -28.95
CA GLU A 109 1.83 -29.82 -28.92
C GLU A 109 2.26 -29.20 -30.24
N ASN A 110 2.05 -29.92 -31.36
CA ASN A 110 2.43 -29.45 -32.67
C ASN A 110 1.61 -28.20 -33.09
N LEU A 111 0.32 -28.18 -32.78
CA LEU A 111 -0.55 -27.02 -33.03
C LEU A 111 -0.11 -25.81 -32.21
N SER A 112 0.21 -26.03 -30.93
CA SER A 112 0.75 -25.01 -30.05
C SER A 112 2.06 -24.42 -30.60
N ALA A 113 3.00 -25.29 -31.01
CA ALA A 113 4.28 -24.86 -31.58
C ALA A 113 4.13 -24.05 -32.88
N THR A 114 3.25 -24.48 -33.76
CA THR A 114 2.99 -23.74 -35.04
C THR A 114 2.26 -22.42 -34.78
N THR A 115 1.25 -22.40 -33.93
CA THR A 115 0.53 -21.20 -33.57
C THR A 115 1.44 -20.19 -32.87
N LEU A 116 2.24 -20.66 -31.89
CA LEU A 116 3.23 -19.84 -31.22
C LEU A 116 4.20 -19.18 -32.19
N ARG A 117 4.76 -19.98 -33.14
CA ARG A 117 5.68 -19.45 -34.16
C ARG A 117 5.05 -18.35 -34.99
N ASN A 118 3.79 -18.52 -35.39
CA ASN A 118 3.08 -17.50 -36.18
C ASN A 118 2.84 -16.23 -35.37
N LEU A 119 2.33 -16.37 -34.14
CA LEU A 119 2.04 -15.21 -33.28
C LEU A 119 3.29 -14.42 -32.87
N ILE A 120 4.39 -15.11 -32.60
CA ILE A 120 5.67 -14.48 -32.18
C ILE A 120 6.37 -13.88 -33.41
N GLY A 121 6.22 -14.48 -34.60
CA GLY A 121 6.80 -13.93 -35.84
C GLY A 121 6.26 -12.55 -36.24
N ASP A 122 5.08 -12.18 -35.75
CA ASP A 122 4.47 -10.87 -35.97
C ASP A 122 4.87 -9.83 -34.92
N LEU A 123 5.54 -10.24 -33.83
CA LEU A 123 5.89 -9.40 -32.68
C LEU A 123 7.40 -9.14 -32.62
N GLU A 124 7.77 -7.96 -32.12
CA GLU A 124 9.13 -7.63 -31.73
C GLU A 124 9.48 -8.25 -30.36
N LEU A 125 10.77 -8.44 -30.07
CA LEU A 125 11.23 -9.05 -28.82
C LEU A 125 10.64 -8.39 -27.57
N ASP A 126 10.67 -7.07 -27.52
CA ASP A 126 10.14 -6.30 -26.37
C ASP A 126 8.62 -6.49 -26.21
N GLN A 127 7.90 -6.60 -27.33
CA GLN A 127 6.46 -6.88 -27.32
C GLN A 127 6.17 -8.30 -26.83
N CYS A 128 6.99 -9.28 -27.19
CA CYS A 128 6.84 -10.65 -26.71
C CYS A 128 7.01 -10.75 -25.19
N LEU A 129 7.90 -9.95 -24.61
CA LEU A 129 8.16 -9.92 -23.17
C LEU A 129 7.07 -9.18 -22.38
N THR A 130 6.51 -8.10 -22.96
CA THR A 130 5.54 -7.22 -22.29
C THR A 130 4.08 -7.61 -22.53
N SER A 131 3.77 -8.25 -23.65
CA SER A 131 2.39 -8.54 -24.10
C SER A 131 2.03 -10.03 -24.00
N ARG A 132 2.56 -10.73 -23.01
CA ARG A 132 2.31 -12.17 -22.80
C ARG A 132 0.81 -12.51 -22.75
N ASP A 133 0.01 -11.67 -22.09
CA ASP A 133 -1.43 -11.89 -21.91
C ASP A 133 -2.17 -11.88 -23.27
N ILE A 134 -1.73 -11.04 -24.21
CA ILE A 134 -2.32 -10.97 -25.55
C ILE A 134 -2.00 -12.25 -26.33
N VAL A 135 -0.75 -12.72 -26.26
CA VAL A 135 -0.31 -13.97 -26.91
C VAL A 135 -1.04 -15.15 -26.29
N ASN A 136 -1.10 -15.26 -24.97
CA ASN A 136 -1.82 -16.32 -24.25
C ASN A 136 -3.30 -16.38 -24.66
N THR A 137 -3.96 -15.22 -24.76
CA THR A 137 -5.36 -15.14 -25.14
C THR A 137 -5.59 -15.58 -26.59
N LYS A 138 -4.76 -15.12 -27.52
CA LYS A 138 -4.84 -15.51 -28.94
C LYS A 138 -4.54 -16.99 -29.11
N MET A 139 -3.49 -17.51 -28.45
CA MET A 139 -3.17 -18.93 -28.49
C MET A 139 -4.33 -19.78 -27.96
N ARG A 140 -4.89 -19.41 -26.81
CA ARG A 140 -6.06 -20.11 -26.26
C ARG A 140 -7.21 -20.16 -27.24
N GLN A 141 -7.54 -19.04 -27.89
CA GLN A 141 -8.65 -18.97 -28.84
C GLN A 141 -8.42 -19.90 -30.04
N ILE A 142 -7.25 -19.86 -30.66
CA ILE A 142 -6.91 -20.69 -31.81
C ILE A 142 -6.87 -22.17 -31.45
N LEU A 143 -6.26 -22.50 -30.28
CA LEU A 143 -6.16 -23.87 -29.83
C LEU A 143 -7.53 -24.44 -29.46
N ASP A 144 -8.40 -23.68 -28.77
CA ASP A 144 -9.74 -24.10 -28.38
C ASP A 144 -10.62 -24.38 -29.59
N GLU A 145 -10.57 -23.50 -30.60
CA GLU A 145 -11.29 -23.70 -31.86
C GLU A 145 -10.82 -24.96 -32.60
N ALA A 146 -9.51 -25.15 -32.71
CA ALA A 146 -8.92 -26.29 -33.41
C ALA A 146 -9.10 -27.64 -32.70
N THR A 147 -9.19 -27.64 -31.34
CA THR A 147 -9.33 -28.85 -30.54
C THR A 147 -10.79 -29.24 -30.24
N ALA A 148 -11.74 -28.36 -30.49
CA ALA A 148 -13.18 -28.63 -30.33
C ALA A 148 -13.67 -29.88 -31.07
N PRO A 149 -13.28 -30.13 -32.35
CA PRO A 149 -13.64 -31.37 -33.08
C PRO A 149 -13.09 -32.64 -32.41
N TRP A 150 -12.07 -32.55 -31.60
CA TRP A 150 -11.47 -33.68 -30.86
C TRP A 150 -12.11 -33.89 -29.48
N GLY A 151 -13.12 -33.09 -29.11
CA GLY A 151 -13.78 -33.16 -27.82
C GLY A 151 -12.91 -32.66 -26.67
N ILE A 152 -11.97 -31.77 -26.96
CA ILE A 152 -11.08 -31.13 -25.98
C ILE A 152 -11.43 -29.65 -25.93
N LYS A 153 -11.52 -29.12 -24.73
CA LYS A 153 -11.65 -27.68 -24.46
C LYS A 153 -10.36 -27.16 -23.85
N VAL A 154 -9.79 -26.14 -24.45
CA VAL A 154 -8.61 -25.44 -23.93
C VAL A 154 -9.08 -24.30 -23.04
N ASN A 155 -8.87 -24.43 -21.74
CA ASN A 155 -9.30 -23.42 -20.78
C ASN A 155 -8.30 -22.26 -20.71
N ARG A 156 -7.00 -22.58 -20.71
CA ARG A 156 -5.93 -21.60 -20.55
C ARG A 156 -4.66 -22.05 -21.24
N VAL A 157 -3.91 -21.10 -21.77
CA VAL A 157 -2.58 -21.30 -22.34
C VAL A 157 -1.66 -20.27 -21.69
N GLU A 158 -0.48 -20.69 -21.27
CA GLU A 158 0.51 -19.80 -20.66
C GLU A 158 1.89 -20.04 -21.26
N LEU A 159 2.56 -18.93 -21.55
CA LEU A 159 3.97 -18.91 -21.86
C LEU A 159 4.75 -18.94 -20.55
N LYS A 160 5.49 -20.03 -20.31
CA LYS A 160 6.22 -20.25 -19.05
C LYS A 160 7.53 -19.46 -19.03
N ASN A 161 8.45 -19.78 -19.92
CA ASN A 161 9.73 -19.11 -20.06
C ASN A 161 9.89 -18.56 -21.48
N ILE A 162 10.43 -17.35 -21.58
CA ILE A 162 10.86 -16.75 -22.83
C ILE A 162 12.35 -16.51 -22.70
N LEU A 163 13.15 -17.31 -23.41
CA LEU A 163 14.61 -17.32 -23.27
C LEU A 163 15.24 -16.81 -24.57
N PRO A 164 15.59 -15.50 -24.63
CA PRO A 164 16.38 -14.97 -25.76
C PRO A 164 17.83 -15.49 -25.69
N PRO A 165 18.62 -15.35 -26.76
CA PRO A 165 20.04 -15.68 -26.77
C PRO A 165 20.79 -14.92 -25.67
N LYS A 166 21.81 -15.53 -25.10
CA LYS A 166 22.57 -14.95 -23.97
C LYS A 166 23.18 -13.58 -24.29
N GLU A 167 23.57 -13.36 -25.53
CA GLU A 167 24.13 -12.08 -25.99
C GLU A 167 23.09 -10.96 -25.91
N ILE A 168 21.87 -11.22 -26.39
CA ILE A 168 20.76 -10.29 -26.33
C ILE A 168 20.36 -10.04 -24.88
N GLN A 169 20.23 -11.11 -24.09
CA GLN A 169 19.91 -11.00 -22.67
C GLN A 169 20.93 -10.10 -21.93
N SER A 170 22.25 -10.30 -22.17
CA SER A 170 23.27 -9.48 -21.54
C SER A 170 23.25 -8.01 -21.99
N ALA A 171 22.90 -7.77 -23.26
CA ALA A 171 22.73 -6.41 -23.79
C ALA A 171 21.53 -5.71 -23.16
N MET A 172 20.40 -6.40 -23.07
CA MET A 172 19.18 -5.89 -22.41
C MET A 172 19.41 -5.62 -20.92
N GLU A 173 20.10 -6.51 -20.20
CA GLU A 173 20.44 -6.31 -18.80
C GLU A 173 21.28 -5.03 -18.60
N LYS A 174 22.29 -4.81 -19.45
CA LYS A 174 23.10 -3.58 -19.41
C LYS A 174 22.28 -2.33 -19.72
N GLN A 175 21.43 -2.39 -20.73
CA GLN A 175 20.52 -1.30 -21.11
C GLN A 175 19.54 -0.98 -19.98
N MET A 176 18.90 -1.98 -19.42
CA MET A 176 17.97 -1.82 -18.29
C MET A 176 18.65 -1.27 -17.05
N LYS A 177 19.88 -1.70 -16.78
CA LYS A 177 20.70 -1.16 -15.68
C LYS A 177 20.99 0.32 -15.88
N ALA A 178 21.47 0.70 -17.05
CA ALA A 178 21.76 2.10 -17.38
C ALA A 178 20.49 2.99 -17.31
N GLU A 179 19.36 2.49 -17.79
CA GLU A 179 18.10 3.22 -17.71
C GLU A 179 17.59 3.37 -16.26
N ARG A 180 17.76 2.35 -15.42
CA ARG A 180 17.45 2.44 -13.98
C ARG A 180 18.35 3.43 -13.27
N GLU A 181 19.66 3.39 -13.52
CA GLU A 181 20.63 4.34 -12.95
C GLU A 181 20.32 5.78 -13.37
N ARG A 182 19.96 5.99 -14.64
CA ARG A 182 19.51 7.30 -15.15
C ARG A 182 18.24 7.79 -14.43
N ARG A 183 17.22 6.94 -14.32
CA ARG A 183 15.98 7.29 -13.61
C ARG A 183 16.22 7.56 -12.13
N GLU A 184 17.08 6.75 -11.48
CA GLU A 184 17.44 6.96 -10.08
C GLU A 184 18.13 8.34 -9.90
N ALA A 185 19.08 8.70 -10.77
CA ALA A 185 19.74 9.99 -10.71
C ALA A 185 18.76 11.17 -10.89
N ILE A 186 17.82 11.06 -11.84
CA ILE A 186 16.79 12.08 -12.05
C ILE A 186 15.90 12.22 -10.81
N LEU A 187 15.35 11.10 -10.30
CA LEU A 187 14.47 11.10 -9.14
C LEU A 187 15.17 11.62 -7.88
N ARG A 188 16.47 11.30 -7.71
CA ARG A 188 17.27 11.80 -6.61
C ARG A 188 17.43 13.32 -6.70
N ALA A 189 17.81 13.84 -7.87
CA ALA A 189 17.97 15.27 -8.09
C ALA A 189 16.63 16.05 -7.92
N GLU A 190 15.52 15.50 -8.41
CA GLU A 190 14.19 16.06 -8.20
C GLU A 190 13.77 16.04 -6.72
N GLY A 191 14.08 14.96 -6.01
CA GLY A 191 13.86 14.82 -4.57
C GLY A 191 14.64 15.83 -3.76
N GLU A 192 15.94 16.00 -4.06
CA GLU A 192 16.81 17.00 -3.42
C GLU A 192 16.31 18.42 -3.67
N LYS A 193 15.97 18.74 -4.93
CA LYS A 193 15.40 20.04 -5.29
C LYS A 193 14.10 20.31 -4.52
N ARG A 194 13.18 19.33 -4.48
CA ARG A 194 11.89 19.49 -3.79
C ARG A 194 12.08 19.61 -2.28
N SER A 195 12.99 18.84 -1.69
CA SER A 195 13.35 18.94 -0.28
C SER A 195 13.93 20.32 0.06
N ALA A 196 14.84 20.85 -0.75
CA ALA A 196 15.44 22.17 -0.55
C ALA A 196 14.39 23.29 -0.63
N ILE A 197 13.45 23.21 -1.59
CA ILE A 197 12.34 24.16 -1.72
C ILE A 197 11.45 24.12 -0.48
N LEU A 198 10.98 22.92 -0.06
CA LEU A 198 10.11 22.77 1.11
C LEU A 198 10.79 23.22 2.40
N THR A 199 12.10 22.98 2.54
CA THR A 199 12.87 23.46 3.70
C THR A 199 12.92 24.99 3.73
N ALA A 200 13.23 25.63 2.59
CA ALA A 200 13.27 27.08 2.48
C ALA A 200 11.90 27.73 2.69
N GLU A 201 10.83 27.13 2.19
CA GLU A 201 9.46 27.56 2.43
C GLU A 201 9.09 27.45 3.91
N GLY A 202 9.42 26.33 4.55
CA GLY A 202 9.21 26.12 6.00
C GLY A 202 9.99 27.11 6.88
N GLU A 203 11.26 27.39 6.53
CA GLU A 203 12.05 28.41 7.21
C GLU A 203 11.46 29.82 7.06
N LYS A 204 11.03 30.17 5.85
CA LYS A 204 10.34 31.45 5.58
C LYS A 204 9.06 31.58 6.39
N GLU A 205 8.21 30.57 6.38
CA GLU A 205 6.95 30.58 7.14
C GLU A 205 7.20 30.65 8.64
N SER A 206 8.16 29.88 9.15
CA SER A 206 8.59 29.92 10.54
C SER A 206 9.11 31.30 10.94
N ALA A 207 9.90 31.95 10.07
CA ALA A 207 10.42 33.30 10.33
C ALA A 207 9.28 34.34 10.38
N ILE A 208 8.32 34.26 9.47
CA ILE A 208 7.14 35.13 9.46
C ILE A 208 6.31 34.94 10.74
N LEU A 209 6.00 33.67 11.11
CA LEU A 209 5.24 33.39 12.32
C LEU A 209 5.94 33.88 13.60
N ARG A 210 7.27 33.75 13.67
CA ARG A 210 8.04 34.26 14.80
C ARG A 210 8.02 35.80 14.86
N ALA A 211 8.10 36.47 13.69
CA ALA A 211 8.02 37.92 13.63
C ALA A 211 6.63 38.45 14.04
N ASP A 212 5.58 37.79 13.58
CA ASP A 212 4.19 38.15 13.95
C ASP A 212 3.92 37.89 15.44
N ALA A 213 4.38 36.76 15.98
CA ALA A 213 4.29 36.46 17.42
C ALA A 213 4.99 37.53 18.25
N LYS A 214 6.22 37.91 17.88
CA LYS A 214 6.98 38.96 18.58
C LYS A 214 6.29 40.34 18.48
N LYS A 215 5.71 40.68 17.32
CA LYS A 215 4.93 41.88 17.15
C LYS A 215 3.71 41.87 18.07
N GLN A 216 2.95 40.77 18.11
CA GLN A 216 1.78 40.65 18.99
C GLN A 216 2.18 40.71 20.48
N GLU A 217 3.26 40.06 20.87
CA GLU A 217 3.79 40.14 22.22
C GLU A 217 4.08 41.61 22.62
N GLN A 218 4.80 42.34 21.77
CA GLN A 218 5.11 43.75 22.03
C GLN A 218 3.85 44.63 22.11
N ILE A 219 2.85 44.37 21.25
CA ILE A 219 1.58 45.15 21.29
C ILE A 219 0.83 44.82 22.59
N LEU A 220 0.69 43.55 22.96
CA LEU A 220 0.01 43.14 24.18
C LEU A 220 0.72 43.66 25.44
N GLU A 221 2.06 43.63 25.43
CA GLU A 221 2.85 44.19 26.54
C GLU A 221 2.69 45.70 26.66
N ALA A 222 2.72 46.42 25.53
CA ALA A 222 2.49 47.86 25.51
C ALA A 222 1.06 48.25 25.94
N GLN A 223 0.05 47.49 25.50
CA GLN A 223 -1.34 47.66 25.90
C GLN A 223 -1.51 47.37 27.39
N GLY A 224 -0.93 46.27 27.88
CA GLY A 224 -0.97 45.96 29.30
C GLY A 224 -0.30 47.00 30.21
N ARG A 225 0.85 47.53 29.77
CA ARG A 225 1.50 48.65 30.44
C ARG A 225 0.66 49.93 30.47
N ALA A 226 0.06 50.28 29.32
CA ALA A 226 -0.81 51.45 29.20
C ALA A 226 -2.05 51.32 30.09
N GLU A 227 -2.68 50.16 30.10
CA GLU A 227 -3.85 49.91 30.96
C GLU A 227 -3.49 49.89 32.44
N ALA A 228 -2.34 49.32 32.79
CA ALA A 228 -1.82 49.40 34.19
C ALA A 228 -1.58 50.82 34.63
N ILE A 229 -0.93 51.66 33.80
CA ILE A 229 -0.69 53.08 34.08
C ILE A 229 -2.03 53.84 34.22
N LEU A 230 -2.99 53.64 33.30
CA LEU A 230 -4.31 54.27 33.39
C LEU A 230 -5.06 53.87 34.67
N THR A 231 -4.99 52.60 35.04
CA THR A 231 -5.62 52.08 36.28
C THR A 231 -5.00 52.73 37.52
N VAL A 232 -3.66 52.77 37.57
CA VAL A 232 -2.95 53.43 38.67
C VAL A 232 -3.28 54.95 38.72
N GLN A 233 -3.28 55.62 37.58
CA GLN A 233 -3.60 57.03 37.54
C GLN A 233 -5.04 57.35 37.93
N ARG A 234 -6.00 56.51 37.49
CA ARG A 234 -7.41 56.61 37.94
C ARG A 234 -7.54 56.40 39.46
N ALA A 235 -6.90 55.39 40.00
CA ALA A 235 -6.90 55.13 41.43
C ALA A 235 -6.27 56.31 42.24
N THR A 236 -5.17 56.89 41.71
CA THR A 236 -4.53 58.06 42.32
C THR A 236 -5.42 59.29 42.26
N ALA A 237 -6.04 59.57 41.09
CA ALA A 237 -6.98 60.69 40.91
C ALA A 237 -8.20 60.56 41.82
N GLU A 238 -8.75 59.33 41.93
CA GLU A 238 -9.85 59.06 42.85
C GLU A 238 -9.44 59.26 44.33
N GLY A 239 -8.23 58.76 44.68
CA GLY A 239 -7.66 58.99 45.99
C GLY A 239 -7.49 60.49 46.33
N ILE A 240 -6.99 61.28 45.39
CA ILE A 240 -6.87 62.75 45.52
C ILE A 240 -8.26 63.42 45.62
N ARG A 241 -9.24 62.98 44.85
CA ARG A 241 -10.62 63.45 44.90
C ARG A 241 -11.23 63.22 46.27
N LEU A 242 -11.10 62.01 46.82
CA LEU A 242 -11.58 61.65 48.16
C LEU A 242 -10.91 62.47 49.28
N ILE A 243 -9.61 62.75 49.16
CA ILE A 243 -8.87 63.61 50.08
C ILE A 243 -9.42 65.08 50.02
N ASN A 244 -9.63 65.58 48.83
CA ASN A 244 -10.19 66.97 48.65
C ASN A 244 -11.62 67.07 49.19
N GLU A 245 -12.49 66.11 48.95
CA GLU A 245 -13.88 66.09 49.47
C GLU A 245 -13.95 65.97 50.96
N SER A 246 -12.98 65.34 51.62
CA SER A 246 -12.92 65.19 53.08
C SER A 246 -12.46 66.51 53.83
N LEU A 247 -12.12 67.56 53.12
CA LEU A 247 -11.61 68.82 53.71
C LEU A 247 -10.52 68.58 54.77
N PRO A 248 -9.38 68.07 54.40
CA PRO A 248 -8.34 67.62 55.31
C PRO A 248 -7.77 68.84 56.09
N SER A 249 -7.55 68.66 57.38
CA SER A 249 -6.89 69.66 58.20
C SER A 249 -5.43 69.85 57.79
N ASP A 250 -4.86 71.04 58.07
CA ASP A 250 -3.45 71.34 57.78
C ASP A 250 -2.46 70.26 58.30
N ALA A 251 -2.82 69.62 59.40
CA ALA A 251 -2.02 68.52 59.94
C ALA A 251 -1.97 67.27 59.04
N VAL A 252 -3.09 66.93 58.42
CA VAL A 252 -3.17 65.75 57.47
C VAL A 252 -2.40 66.05 56.17
N ILE A 253 -2.46 67.29 55.71
CA ILE A 253 -1.67 67.67 54.53
C ILE A 253 -0.17 67.58 54.77
N LYS A 254 0.28 68.03 55.97
CA LYS A 254 1.68 67.89 56.40
C LYS A 254 2.11 66.43 56.56
N LEU A 255 1.25 65.56 57.10
CA LEU A 255 1.52 64.14 57.21
C LEU A 255 1.69 63.48 55.84
N LYS A 256 0.81 63.78 54.86
CA LYS A 256 0.88 63.28 53.51
C LYS A 256 2.12 63.81 52.74
N SER A 257 2.54 65.05 53.02
CA SER A 257 3.79 65.56 52.45
C SER A 257 5.03 64.84 52.99
N LEU A 258 5.03 64.42 54.23
CA LEU A 258 6.09 63.63 54.84
C LEU A 258 6.10 62.19 54.32
N GLU A 259 4.93 61.56 54.08
CA GLU A 259 4.85 60.23 53.42
C GLU A 259 5.37 60.31 51.98
N ALA A 260 4.99 61.35 51.22
CA ALA A 260 5.49 61.52 49.84
C ALA A 260 7.01 61.76 49.82
N PHE A 261 7.51 62.48 50.82
CA PHE A 261 8.96 62.67 50.97
C PHE A 261 9.71 61.39 51.37
N ALA A 262 9.16 60.60 52.28
CA ALA A 262 9.72 59.29 52.65
C ALA A 262 9.75 58.34 51.44
N ALA A 263 8.69 58.30 50.63
CA ALA A 263 8.64 57.52 49.39
C ALA A 263 9.65 57.98 48.33
N ALA A 264 9.88 59.29 48.24
CA ALA A 264 10.91 59.86 47.37
C ALA A 264 12.32 59.61 47.89
N ALA A 265 12.55 59.54 49.20
CA ALA A 265 13.81 59.26 49.83
C ALA A 265 14.22 57.75 49.75
N ASP A 266 13.26 56.84 49.64
CA ASP A 266 13.48 55.41 49.48
C ASP A 266 13.83 55.03 48.00
N GLY A 267 13.80 55.98 47.09
CA GLY A 267 14.25 55.85 45.70
C GLY A 267 15.77 55.70 45.60
N ARG A 268 16.25 54.94 44.62
CA ARG A 268 17.70 54.70 44.32
C ARG A 268 18.45 55.97 43.85
N ALA A 269 17.89 57.14 43.97
CA ALA A 269 18.54 58.41 43.53
C ALA A 269 19.50 58.99 44.56
N THR A 270 20.73 59.27 44.16
CA THR A 270 21.82 59.81 45.02
C THR A 270 21.75 61.32 45.32
N LYS A 271 20.78 62.02 44.74
CA LYS A 271 20.56 63.46 45.01
C LYS A 271 19.09 63.75 45.28
N ILE A 272 18.79 64.23 46.45
CA ILE A 272 17.45 64.67 46.89
C ILE A 272 17.52 66.18 46.99
N ILE A 273 16.74 66.92 46.21
CA ILE A 273 16.56 68.36 46.33
C ILE A 273 15.35 68.58 47.22
N ILE A 274 15.55 69.13 48.41
CA ILE A 274 14.49 69.40 49.39
C ILE A 274 14.05 70.86 49.23
N PRO A 275 12.80 71.12 48.88
CA PRO A 275 12.26 72.52 48.90
C PRO A 275 12.38 73.11 50.30
N SER A 276 12.72 74.42 50.37
CA SER A 276 12.94 75.10 51.64
C SER A 276 11.76 75.11 52.60
N GLU A 277 10.53 75.00 52.07
CA GLU A 277 9.29 74.97 52.85
C GLU A 277 9.10 73.66 53.66
N ILE A 278 9.75 72.59 53.28
CA ILE A 278 9.65 71.29 53.95
C ILE A 278 10.81 71.07 54.98
N GLN A 279 11.85 71.86 54.92
CA GLN A 279 13.02 71.71 55.80
C GLN A 279 12.66 71.85 57.28
N GLY A 280 11.72 72.73 57.66
CA GLY A 280 11.24 72.92 59.00
C GLY A 280 10.50 71.67 59.58
N ALA A 281 9.71 70.99 58.77
CA ALA A 281 8.98 69.79 59.15
C ALA A 281 9.89 68.58 59.24
N ALA A 282 10.87 68.47 58.34
CA ALA A 282 11.88 67.39 58.35
C ALA A 282 12.82 67.51 59.51
N ALA A 283 13.21 68.71 59.92
CA ALA A 283 14.03 68.96 61.14
C ALA A 283 13.27 68.60 62.45
N LEU A 284 11.97 68.88 62.54
CA LEU A 284 11.15 68.45 63.67
C LEU A 284 11.00 66.93 63.77
N ALA A 285 10.80 66.26 62.59
CA ALA A 285 10.71 64.78 62.55
C ALA A 285 12.06 64.12 62.93
N ALA A 286 13.18 64.66 62.46
CA ALA A 286 14.52 64.20 62.82
C ALA A 286 14.81 64.42 64.35
N GLY A 287 14.40 65.54 64.90
CA GLY A 287 14.54 65.78 66.32
C GLY A 287 13.71 64.84 67.19
N LEU A 288 12.49 64.48 66.76
CA LEU A 288 11.65 63.53 67.51
C LEU A 288 12.21 62.09 67.40
N VAL A 289 12.84 61.66 66.25
CA VAL A 289 13.47 60.38 66.12
C VAL A 289 14.75 60.28 66.95
N GLU A 290 15.52 61.41 67.09
CA GLU A 290 16.72 61.49 67.92
C GLU A 290 16.39 61.47 69.40
N SER A 291 15.30 62.17 69.82
CA SER A 291 14.82 62.10 71.19
C SER A 291 14.29 60.74 71.62
N ALA A 292 13.66 60.02 70.68
CA ALA A 292 13.21 58.63 70.86
C ALA A 292 14.38 57.60 70.97
N LYS A 293 15.52 57.94 70.39
CA LYS A 293 16.75 57.12 70.42
C LYS A 293 17.58 57.38 71.69
N GLY A 294 17.35 58.46 72.37
CA GLY A 294 18.13 58.89 73.59
C GLY A 294 17.73 58.19 74.88
N ASP A 295 16.66 57.41 74.94
CA ASP A 295 16.17 56.74 76.18
C ASP A 295 16.30 55.21 76.13
N ALA A 296 17.38 54.67 75.58
CA ALA A 296 17.70 53.27 75.80
C ALA A 296 18.84 53.18 76.90
N PRO A 297 18.57 52.74 78.10
CA PRO A 297 19.63 52.56 79.10
C PRO A 297 20.53 51.42 78.74
N ASN A 298 21.85 51.66 78.84
CA ASN A 298 22.86 50.60 78.79
C ASN A 298 22.52 49.47 79.75
N ALA A 299 22.34 48.25 79.26
CA ALA A 299 22.55 47.01 79.92
C ALA A 299 23.05 46.00 78.96
#